data_9fff8e7b0539ea71ad0770c38f5d2118
#
_entry.id   9fff8e7b0539ea71ad0770c38f5d2118
#
_cell.length_a   1.000
_cell.length_b   1.000
_cell.length_c   1.000
_cell.angle_alpha   90.00
_cell.angle_beta   90.00
_cell.angle_gamma   90.00
#
_symmetry.space_group_name_H-M   'P 1'
#
loop_
_entity.id
_entity.type
_entity.pdbx_description
1 polymer ?
#
loop_
_entity_poly.entity_id
_entity_poly.type
_entity_poly.pdbx_seq_one_letter_code
_entity_poly.pdbx_strand_id
1 'polypeptide(L)'
;MQIVHNQLSYFNNILGGSISSFEGDRVLQYDNEKGTGRIQTVSLNSGISYSEYDLDLLEDFNFDLKLDENRSLYFIYCLEGNFHFTKGGDTSKVEALQTVVVGGSNEIINIKLRQGTKSNLSVIKVTQDTKHSIRNNDGSELYDQLFASFLNEESGSHIGTFNLKIKEQLLQIRAISQIGLVRKLLIEGIVNFTLALEILHCKQDIESEGQVSTLLTKKELLRIQEAINAIKRKPEYPYTVTDLSKRWSFTFFQRVFYFQNTNHRITYLFK
;
A
#
# COMPACT_ATOMS: atom_id res chain seq x y z
N MET A 1 3.62 6.14 -21.25
CA MET A 1 2.46 5.23 -21.46
C MET A 1 2.84 3.81 -21.86
N GLN A 2 4.00 3.56 -22.49
CA GLN A 2 4.43 2.22 -22.94
C GLN A 2 4.88 1.24 -21.83
N ILE A 3 5.34 1.69 -20.67
CA ILE A 3 6.00 0.86 -19.66
C ILE A 3 5.00 0.01 -18.86
N VAL A 4 3.85 0.58 -18.49
CA VAL A 4 2.76 -0.16 -17.82
C VAL A 4 2.13 -1.20 -18.76
N HIS A 5 2.18 -0.95 -20.08
CA HIS A 5 1.72 -1.88 -21.09
C HIS A 5 2.55 -3.17 -21.13
N ASN A 6 3.86 -3.07 -20.89
CA ASN A 6 4.75 -4.23 -20.92
C ASN A 6 4.63 -5.11 -19.67
N GLN A 7 4.30 -4.55 -18.49
CA GLN A 7 4.32 -5.29 -17.24
C GLN A 7 3.19 -6.34 -17.14
N LEU A 8 1.94 -5.99 -17.48
CA LEU A 8 0.85 -6.98 -17.49
C LEU A 8 1.05 -8.06 -18.55
N SER A 9 1.62 -7.71 -19.70
CA SER A 9 1.96 -8.70 -20.72
C SER A 9 3.07 -9.66 -20.24
N TYR A 10 4.05 -9.13 -19.52
CA TYR A 10 5.09 -9.94 -18.87
C TYR A 10 4.47 -10.90 -17.83
N PHE A 11 3.57 -10.41 -16.97
CA PHE A 11 2.88 -11.28 -16.00
C PHE A 11 2.01 -12.33 -16.67
N ASN A 12 1.32 -11.96 -17.76
CA ASN A 12 0.51 -12.92 -18.52
C ASN A 12 1.37 -14.05 -19.09
N ASN A 13 2.56 -13.76 -19.56
CA ASN A 13 3.47 -14.78 -20.07
C ASN A 13 3.93 -15.77 -18.96
N ILE A 14 4.03 -15.29 -17.71
CA ILE A 14 4.46 -16.13 -16.58
C ILE A 14 3.26 -16.86 -15.96
N LEU A 15 2.19 -16.13 -15.63
CA LEU A 15 1.06 -16.67 -14.89
C LEU A 15 0.05 -17.39 -15.78
N GLY A 16 0.02 -17.06 -17.07
CA GLY A 16 -1.04 -17.45 -17.97
C GLY A 16 -2.36 -16.70 -17.64
N GLY A 17 -3.28 -16.64 -18.60
CA GLY A 17 -4.58 -16.03 -18.34
C GLY A 17 -5.04 -15.13 -19.48
N SER A 18 -5.88 -14.18 -19.16
CA SER A 18 -6.43 -13.23 -20.12
C SER A 18 -6.27 -11.79 -19.66
N ILE A 19 -5.86 -10.92 -20.57
CA ILE A 19 -5.80 -9.48 -20.33
C ILE A 19 -7.04 -8.84 -20.97
N SER A 20 -7.80 -8.10 -20.16
CA SER A 20 -8.89 -7.24 -20.61
C SER A 20 -8.54 -5.77 -20.37
N SER A 21 -9.13 -4.90 -21.16
CA SER A 21 -9.01 -3.45 -20.99
C SER A 21 -10.39 -2.84 -21.04
N PHE A 22 -10.73 -2.03 -20.07
CA PHE A 22 -12.00 -1.36 -19.98
C PHE A 22 -11.81 0.05 -19.41
N GLU A 23 -12.18 1.07 -20.17
CA GLU A 23 -12.18 2.49 -19.75
C GLU A 23 -10.88 2.99 -19.09
N GLY A 24 -9.74 2.48 -19.53
CA GLY A 24 -8.41 2.87 -19.01
C GLY A 24 -7.86 1.96 -17.91
N ASP A 25 -8.69 1.09 -17.38
CA ASP A 25 -8.25 0.00 -16.50
C ASP A 25 -7.76 -1.16 -17.37
N ARG A 26 -6.70 -1.82 -16.94
CA ARG A 26 -6.21 -3.08 -17.52
C ARG A 26 -6.18 -4.14 -16.44
N VAL A 27 -6.74 -5.29 -16.76
CA VAL A 27 -6.88 -6.40 -15.82
C VAL A 27 -6.33 -7.65 -16.45
N LEU A 28 -5.36 -8.28 -15.79
CA LEU A 28 -4.98 -9.68 -16.00
C LEU A 28 -5.74 -10.54 -15.01
N GLN A 29 -6.41 -11.56 -15.48
CA GLN A 29 -7.06 -12.57 -14.65
C GLN A 29 -6.62 -13.96 -15.09
N TYR A 30 -6.30 -14.81 -14.13
CA TYR A 30 -5.88 -16.19 -14.37
C TYR A 30 -6.53 -17.15 -13.37
N ASP A 31 -6.78 -18.39 -13.83
CA ASP A 31 -7.28 -19.51 -13.02
C ASP A 31 -6.78 -20.78 -13.71
N ASN A 32 -5.67 -21.34 -13.20
CA ASN A 32 -4.95 -22.47 -13.82
C ASN A 32 -4.07 -23.21 -12.79
N GLU A 33 -3.17 -24.06 -13.27
CA GLU A 33 -2.24 -24.87 -12.43
C GLU A 33 -1.29 -24.03 -11.58
N LYS A 34 -1.09 -22.74 -11.88
CA LYS A 34 -0.26 -21.81 -11.08
C LYS A 34 -1.02 -21.14 -9.96
N GLY A 35 -2.35 -21.28 -9.96
CA GLY A 35 -3.23 -20.70 -8.96
C GLY A 35 -4.31 -19.85 -9.57
N THR A 36 -4.90 -19.01 -8.73
CA THR A 36 -5.94 -18.05 -9.15
C THR A 36 -5.52 -16.65 -8.78
N GLY A 37 -5.89 -15.67 -9.60
CA GLY A 37 -5.57 -14.29 -9.25
C GLY A 37 -6.00 -13.25 -10.26
N ARG A 38 -5.87 -12.01 -9.78
CA ARG A 38 -6.19 -10.82 -10.57
C ARG A 38 -5.14 -9.73 -10.32
N ILE A 39 -4.64 -9.18 -11.41
CA ILE A 39 -3.78 -7.99 -11.36
C ILE A 39 -4.48 -6.89 -12.15
N GLN A 40 -4.79 -5.79 -11.49
CA GLN A 40 -5.41 -4.62 -12.11
C GLN A 40 -4.46 -3.45 -12.10
N THR A 41 -4.39 -2.69 -13.20
CA THR A 41 -3.57 -1.49 -13.29
C THR A 41 -4.40 -0.35 -13.88
N VAL A 42 -4.28 0.82 -13.24
CA VAL A 42 -4.94 2.07 -13.63
C VAL A 42 -3.89 3.16 -13.78
N SER A 43 -3.89 3.84 -14.93
CA SER A 43 -3.08 5.04 -15.13
C SER A 43 -3.87 6.27 -14.70
N LEU A 44 -3.34 7.00 -13.74
CA LEU A 44 -3.90 8.24 -13.20
C LEU A 44 -3.24 9.45 -13.84
N ASN A 45 -3.60 10.64 -13.38
CA ASN A 45 -2.99 11.87 -13.85
C ASN A 45 -1.61 12.10 -13.19
N SER A 46 -0.88 13.11 -13.62
CA SER A 46 0.36 13.59 -13.00
C SER A 46 1.45 12.52 -12.82
N GLY A 47 1.57 11.56 -13.74
CA GLY A 47 2.61 10.53 -13.68
C GLY A 47 2.39 9.48 -12.59
N ILE A 48 1.19 9.38 -12.04
CA ILE A 48 0.83 8.38 -11.03
C ILE A 48 0.17 7.18 -11.71
N SER A 49 0.51 5.98 -11.27
CA SER A 49 -0.24 4.77 -11.59
C SER A 49 -0.50 3.94 -10.33
N TYR A 50 -1.63 3.27 -10.33
CA TYR A 50 -2.05 2.36 -9.28
C TYR A 50 -2.17 0.96 -9.82
N SER A 51 -1.62 -0.01 -9.11
CA SER A 51 -1.76 -1.44 -9.43
C SER A 51 -2.16 -2.22 -8.20
N GLU A 52 -3.05 -3.19 -8.39
CA GLU A 52 -3.52 -4.08 -7.35
C GLU A 52 -3.25 -5.52 -7.76
N TYR A 53 -2.71 -6.30 -6.82
CA TYR A 53 -2.40 -7.72 -6.96
C TYR A 53 -3.20 -8.49 -5.93
N ASP A 54 -4.11 -9.37 -6.36
CA ASP A 54 -4.86 -10.30 -5.51
C ASP A 54 -4.56 -11.70 -6.03
N LEU A 55 -3.66 -12.40 -5.36
CA LEU A 55 -3.03 -13.63 -5.87
C LEU A 55 -3.14 -14.73 -4.82
N ASP A 56 -3.60 -15.91 -5.28
CA ASP A 56 -3.53 -17.17 -4.54
C ASP A 56 -2.68 -18.12 -5.38
N LEU A 57 -1.43 -18.30 -4.97
CA LEU A 57 -0.37 -18.93 -5.76
C LEU A 57 -0.15 -20.37 -5.33
N LEU A 58 -0.09 -21.28 -6.30
CA LEU A 58 0.27 -22.68 -6.09
C LEU A 58 1.78 -22.95 -6.32
N GLU A 59 2.51 -21.97 -6.88
CA GLU A 59 3.98 -21.97 -7.01
C GLU A 59 4.54 -20.60 -6.60
N ASP A 60 5.84 -20.54 -6.24
CA ASP A 60 6.50 -19.27 -5.93
C ASP A 60 6.51 -18.36 -7.16
N PHE A 61 6.13 -17.10 -6.97
CA PHE A 61 6.11 -16.09 -8.02
C PHE A 61 7.14 -15.00 -7.77
N ASN A 62 8.07 -14.87 -8.70
CA ASN A 62 9.10 -13.84 -8.67
C ASN A 62 8.91 -12.89 -9.84
N PHE A 63 9.00 -11.59 -9.58
CA PHE A 63 8.97 -10.60 -10.63
C PHE A 63 9.85 -9.39 -10.32
N ASP A 64 10.27 -8.74 -11.38
CA ASP A 64 11.13 -7.58 -11.31
C ASP A 64 10.33 -6.30 -11.52
N LEU A 65 10.55 -5.32 -10.64
CA LEU A 65 10.17 -3.93 -10.85
C LEU A 65 11.41 -3.18 -11.34
N LYS A 66 11.33 -2.62 -12.53
CA LYS A 66 12.39 -1.78 -13.08
C LYS A 66 12.16 -0.34 -12.65
N LEU A 67 13.16 0.24 -12.01
CA LEU A 67 13.23 1.68 -11.79
C LEU A 67 13.73 2.31 -13.10
N ASP A 68 12.85 3.09 -13.72
CA ASP A 68 13.11 3.70 -15.03
C ASP A 68 14.23 4.75 -14.94
N GLU A 69 14.76 5.20 -16.11
CA GLU A 69 15.69 6.32 -16.24
C GLU A 69 15.10 7.62 -15.64
N ASN A 70 13.80 7.81 -15.75
CA ASN A 70 13.08 8.84 -15.03
C ASN A 70 12.97 8.45 -13.56
N ARG A 71 13.30 9.38 -12.66
CA ARG A 71 13.13 9.18 -11.23
C ARG A 71 11.72 8.66 -10.93
N SER A 72 11.62 7.45 -10.40
CA SER A 72 10.36 6.84 -10.01
C SER A 72 10.42 6.41 -8.56
N LEU A 73 9.32 6.61 -7.85
CA LEU A 73 9.08 6.08 -6.52
C LEU A 73 7.98 5.02 -6.59
N TYR A 74 8.22 3.88 -5.96
CA TYR A 74 7.22 2.87 -5.75
C TYR A 74 6.86 2.80 -4.28
N PHE A 75 5.58 2.87 -3.99
CA PHE A 75 4.98 2.60 -2.68
C PHE A 75 4.28 1.26 -2.78
N ILE A 76 4.83 0.23 -2.13
CA ILE A 76 4.37 -1.15 -2.21
C ILE A 76 3.74 -1.52 -0.87
N TYR A 77 2.43 -1.60 -0.83
CA TYR A 77 1.65 -1.89 0.37
C TYR A 77 1.32 -3.39 0.42
N CYS A 78 1.72 -4.06 1.49
CA CYS A 78 1.32 -5.43 1.78
C CYS A 78 0.00 -5.42 2.56
N LEU A 79 -1.13 -5.66 1.91
CA LEU A 79 -2.44 -5.63 2.56
C LEU A 79 -2.79 -6.97 3.23
N GLU A 80 -2.33 -8.09 2.62
CA GLU A 80 -2.50 -9.45 3.13
C GLU A 80 -1.32 -10.32 2.70
N GLY A 81 -0.93 -11.28 3.54
CA GLY A 81 0.21 -12.16 3.28
C GLY A 81 1.53 -11.55 3.68
N ASN A 82 2.56 -11.84 2.92
CA ASN A 82 3.90 -11.28 3.04
C ASN A 82 4.66 -11.48 1.73
N PHE A 83 5.72 -10.70 1.52
CA PHE A 83 6.63 -10.89 0.40
C PHE A 83 8.07 -10.60 0.81
N HIS A 84 9.01 -11.05 0.00
CA HIS A 84 10.39 -10.65 0.10
C HIS A 84 10.70 -9.68 -1.03
N PHE A 85 11.43 -8.61 -0.71
CA PHE A 85 11.95 -7.73 -1.73
C PHE A 85 13.48 -7.69 -1.65
N THR A 86 14.12 -7.66 -2.80
CA THR A 86 15.59 -7.63 -2.91
C THR A 86 15.99 -6.42 -3.72
N LYS A 87 16.89 -5.59 -3.17
CA LYS A 87 17.51 -4.45 -3.83
C LYS A 87 19.00 -4.43 -3.52
N GLY A 88 19.86 -4.27 -4.53
CA GLY A 88 21.31 -4.20 -4.35
C GLY A 88 21.94 -5.45 -3.70
N GLY A 89 21.26 -6.60 -3.73
CA GLY A 89 21.68 -7.83 -3.07
C GLY A 89 21.11 -8.04 -1.67
N ASP A 90 20.57 -7.02 -1.03
CA ASP A 90 19.93 -7.10 0.28
C ASP A 90 18.49 -7.54 0.14
N THR A 91 18.10 -8.56 0.92
CA THR A 91 16.76 -9.11 0.93
C THR A 91 16.08 -8.84 2.27
N SER A 92 14.90 -8.24 2.20
CA SER A 92 14.07 -7.93 3.36
C SER A 92 12.70 -8.57 3.22
N LYS A 93 12.13 -9.01 4.35
CA LYS A 93 10.76 -9.51 4.43
C LYS A 93 9.81 -8.37 4.78
N VAL A 94 8.75 -8.26 4.02
CA VAL A 94 7.66 -7.30 4.25
C VAL A 94 6.41 -8.06 4.66
N GLU A 95 5.86 -7.69 5.80
CA GLU A 95 4.67 -8.34 6.35
C GLU A 95 3.39 -7.54 6.06
N ALA A 96 2.24 -8.20 6.23
CA ALA A 96 0.95 -7.52 6.09
C ALA A 96 0.88 -6.26 6.96
N LEU A 97 0.34 -5.19 6.42
CA LEU A 97 0.22 -3.84 6.97
C LEU A 97 1.50 -2.99 6.91
N GLN A 98 2.58 -3.51 6.39
CA GLN A 98 3.80 -2.73 6.13
C GLN A 98 3.80 -2.19 4.69
N THR A 99 4.53 -1.10 4.51
CA THR A 99 4.81 -0.48 3.21
C THR A 99 6.30 -0.57 2.93
N VAL A 100 6.67 -0.81 1.69
CA VAL A 100 8.02 -0.52 1.19
C VAL A 100 7.93 0.70 0.29
N VAL A 101 8.70 1.71 0.62
CA VAL A 101 8.96 2.83 -0.29
C VAL A 101 10.33 2.61 -0.91
N VAL A 102 10.39 2.59 -2.22
CA VAL A 102 11.63 2.37 -2.94
C VAL A 102 11.72 3.29 -4.15
N GLY A 103 12.87 3.91 -4.28
CA GLY A 103 13.17 4.79 -5.39
C GLY A 103 14.57 4.56 -5.94
N GLY A 104 14.84 5.19 -7.06
CA GLY A 104 16.13 5.10 -7.75
C GLY A 104 15.96 5.31 -9.24
N SER A 105 17.04 5.07 -9.97
CA SER A 105 17.08 5.09 -11.43
C SER A 105 17.93 3.92 -11.92
N ASN A 106 17.48 3.27 -13.00
CA ASN A 106 18.20 2.17 -13.65
C ASN A 106 18.53 0.97 -12.74
N GLU A 107 17.73 0.74 -11.71
CA GLU A 107 17.87 -0.40 -10.80
C GLU A 107 16.75 -1.41 -11.00
N ILE A 108 17.00 -2.63 -10.58
CA ILE A 108 16.02 -3.71 -10.57
C ILE A 108 15.73 -4.09 -9.12
N ILE A 109 14.45 -4.14 -8.79
CA ILE A 109 13.96 -4.63 -7.52
C ILE A 109 13.26 -5.95 -7.80
N ASN A 110 13.71 -7.01 -7.16
CA ASN A 110 13.05 -8.29 -7.23
C ASN A 110 12.02 -8.44 -6.10
N ILE A 111 10.80 -8.84 -6.45
CA ILE A 111 9.74 -9.17 -5.50
C ILE A 111 9.44 -10.65 -5.60
N LYS A 112 9.48 -11.32 -4.44
CA LYS A 112 9.17 -12.74 -4.32
C LYS A 112 7.95 -12.96 -3.44
N LEU A 113 6.90 -13.55 -4.01
CA LEU A 113 5.72 -14.06 -3.35
C LEU A 113 5.81 -15.58 -3.21
N ARG A 114 5.47 -16.12 -2.04
CA ARG A 114 5.53 -17.55 -1.79
C ARG A 114 4.20 -18.23 -2.06
N GLN A 115 4.28 -19.46 -2.53
CA GLN A 115 3.12 -20.34 -2.70
C GLN A 115 2.39 -20.60 -1.38
N GLY A 116 1.10 -20.95 -1.48
CA GLY A 116 0.27 -21.33 -0.34
C GLY A 116 -0.10 -20.19 0.62
N THR A 117 0.23 -18.94 0.25
CA THR A 117 -0.16 -17.76 1.02
C THR A 117 -0.89 -16.79 0.12
N LYS A 118 -2.15 -16.51 0.43
CA LYS A 118 -2.88 -15.48 -0.28
C LYS A 118 -2.15 -14.15 -0.12
N SER A 119 -1.83 -13.52 -1.23
CA SER A 119 -1.06 -12.28 -1.28
C SER A 119 -1.90 -11.17 -1.87
N ASN A 120 -2.05 -10.09 -1.12
CA ASN A 120 -2.72 -8.88 -1.56
C ASN A 120 -1.79 -7.69 -1.45
N LEU A 121 -1.41 -7.16 -2.60
CA LEU A 121 -0.52 -5.99 -2.67
C LEU A 121 -1.23 -4.85 -3.41
N SER A 122 -0.97 -3.64 -2.95
CA SER A 122 -1.27 -2.42 -3.71
C SER A 122 0.03 -1.69 -4.00
N VAL A 123 0.20 -1.24 -5.23
CA VAL A 123 1.42 -0.54 -5.66
C VAL A 123 1.02 0.80 -6.25
N ILE A 124 1.54 1.87 -5.68
CA ILE A 124 1.45 3.21 -6.26
C ILE A 124 2.82 3.55 -6.82
N LYS A 125 2.89 3.82 -8.11
CA LYS A 125 4.09 4.34 -8.78
C LYS A 125 3.91 5.82 -9.04
N VAL A 126 4.87 6.61 -8.62
CA VAL A 126 4.97 8.04 -8.91
C VAL A 126 6.19 8.25 -9.79
N THR A 127 6.00 8.81 -10.98
CA THR A 127 7.09 9.11 -11.93
C THR A 127 7.22 10.61 -12.07
N GLN A 128 8.42 11.13 -11.89
CA GLN A 128 8.70 12.52 -12.13
C GLN A 128 8.71 12.78 -13.65
N ASP A 129 7.67 13.43 -14.16
CA ASP A 129 7.63 13.82 -15.58
C ASP A 129 8.40 15.12 -15.77
N THR A 130 9.66 14.99 -16.19
CA THR A 130 10.56 16.13 -16.49
C THR A 130 10.03 17.03 -17.61
N LYS A 131 9.10 16.54 -18.45
CA LYS A 131 8.53 17.32 -19.56
C LYS A 131 7.43 18.27 -19.13
N HIS A 132 6.68 17.96 -18.07
CA HIS A 132 5.64 18.83 -17.51
C HIS A 132 6.16 19.83 -16.49
N SER A 133 7.26 19.55 -15.82
CA SER A 133 7.91 20.45 -14.83
C SER A 133 8.36 21.80 -15.41
N ILE A 134 8.56 21.88 -16.73
CA ILE A 134 8.99 23.13 -17.39
C ILE A 134 7.84 24.14 -17.54
N ARG A 135 6.58 23.72 -17.40
CA ARG A 135 5.42 24.57 -17.66
C ARG A 135 4.68 25.12 -16.44
N ASN A 136 4.81 24.49 -15.26
CA ASN A 136 4.13 24.93 -14.04
C ASN A 136 5.07 24.83 -12.84
N ASN A 137 5.60 25.95 -12.37
CA ASN A 137 6.55 26.04 -11.25
C ASN A 137 6.02 25.47 -9.90
N ASP A 138 4.72 25.39 -9.69
CA ASP A 138 4.14 25.01 -8.36
C ASP A 138 4.09 23.50 -8.10
N GLY A 139 4.12 22.64 -9.13
CA GLY A 139 4.01 21.19 -8.97
C GLY A 139 5.36 20.48 -8.84
N SER A 140 6.44 21.01 -9.40
CA SER A 140 7.76 20.37 -9.39
C SER A 140 8.38 20.34 -8.00
N GLU A 141 8.20 21.38 -7.21
CA GLU A 141 8.80 21.52 -5.88
C GLU A 141 8.25 20.48 -4.88
N LEU A 142 6.96 20.18 -4.94
CA LEU A 142 6.34 19.11 -4.11
C LEU A 142 6.89 17.72 -4.47
N TYR A 143 7.01 17.41 -5.76
CA TYR A 143 7.59 16.16 -6.20
C TYR A 143 9.09 16.08 -5.87
N ASP A 144 9.84 17.16 -6.05
CA ASP A 144 11.25 17.22 -5.69
C ASP A 144 11.47 17.02 -4.18
N GLN A 145 10.61 17.59 -3.33
CA GLN A 145 10.63 17.34 -1.88
C GLN A 145 10.26 15.89 -1.54
N LEU A 146 9.26 15.31 -2.20
CA LEU A 146 8.89 13.91 -2.04
C LEU A 146 10.06 13.00 -2.40
N PHE A 147 10.64 13.21 -3.59
CA PHE A 147 11.79 12.42 -4.04
C PHE A 147 13.02 12.63 -3.15
N ALA A 148 13.28 13.84 -2.69
CA ALA A 148 14.39 14.13 -1.78
C ALA A 148 14.22 13.41 -0.44
N SER A 149 13.00 13.33 0.09
CA SER A 149 12.71 12.67 1.37
C SER A 149 13.01 11.16 1.34
N PHE A 150 12.84 10.50 0.20
CA PHE A 150 13.01 9.05 0.07
C PHE A 150 14.28 8.62 -0.66
N LEU A 151 14.94 9.51 -1.40
CA LEU A 151 16.14 9.17 -2.18
C LEU A 151 17.44 9.56 -1.48
N ASN A 152 17.38 10.33 -0.40
CA ASN A 152 18.58 10.76 0.34
C ASN A 152 19.11 9.68 1.31
N GLU A 153 18.40 8.56 1.48
CA GLU A 153 18.91 7.42 2.22
C GLU A 153 19.88 6.61 1.36
N GLU A 154 21.02 6.20 1.92
CA GLU A 154 22.05 5.42 1.21
C GLU A 154 21.50 4.14 0.58
N SER A 155 20.44 3.56 1.15
CA SER A 155 19.78 2.37 0.61
C SER A 155 18.76 2.65 -0.49
N GLY A 156 18.24 3.89 -0.61
CA GLY A 156 17.14 4.27 -1.51
C GLY A 156 15.87 3.43 -1.32
N SER A 157 15.68 2.85 -0.12
CA SER A 157 14.49 2.09 0.25
C SER A 157 14.20 2.23 1.75
N HIS A 158 12.92 2.30 2.10
CA HIS A 158 12.43 2.37 3.47
C HIS A 158 11.32 1.34 3.68
N ILE A 159 11.36 0.60 4.79
CA ILE A 159 10.26 -0.28 5.21
C ILE A 159 9.56 0.38 6.38
N GLY A 160 8.35 0.87 6.12
CA GLY A 160 7.53 1.52 7.13
C GLY A 160 6.97 0.55 8.17
N THR A 161 6.59 1.10 9.30
CA THR A 161 5.91 0.38 10.37
C THR A 161 4.48 0.01 9.97
N PHE A 162 3.77 -0.75 10.81
CA PHE A 162 2.41 -1.23 10.52
C PHE A 162 1.39 -0.09 10.48
N ASN A 163 0.63 0.04 9.39
CA ASN A 163 -0.36 1.11 9.21
C ASN A 163 -1.74 0.60 8.74
N LEU A 164 -2.69 0.53 9.68
CA LEU A 164 -4.08 0.13 9.39
C LEU A 164 -4.85 1.17 8.59
N LYS A 165 -4.56 2.46 8.80
CA LYS A 165 -5.29 3.56 8.16
C LYS A 165 -5.07 3.55 6.65
N ILE A 166 -3.84 3.29 6.21
CA ILE A 166 -3.51 3.14 4.80
C ILE A 166 -4.23 1.93 4.19
N LYS A 167 -4.22 0.78 4.89
CA LYS A 167 -4.98 -0.38 4.44
C LYS A 167 -6.46 -0.08 4.25
N GLU A 168 -7.09 0.61 5.20
CA GLU A 168 -8.51 0.99 5.11
C GLU A 168 -8.80 1.87 3.89
N GLN A 169 -7.92 2.80 3.55
CA GLN A 169 -8.06 3.64 2.37
C GLN A 169 -7.95 2.83 1.08
N LEU A 170 -6.92 2.00 0.95
CA LEU A 170 -6.71 1.20 -0.25
C LEU A 170 -7.83 0.18 -0.48
N LEU A 171 -8.41 -0.39 0.58
CA LEU A 171 -9.57 -1.27 0.46
C LEU A 171 -10.84 -0.56 -0.06
N GLN A 172 -10.97 0.76 0.10
CA GLN A 172 -12.08 1.51 -0.48
C GLN A 172 -12.06 1.49 -2.01
N ILE A 173 -10.88 1.39 -2.64
CA ILE A 173 -10.76 1.30 -4.11
C ILE A 173 -11.52 0.09 -4.64
N ARG A 174 -11.50 -1.03 -3.91
CA ARG A 174 -12.24 -2.25 -4.29
C ARG A 174 -13.76 -2.11 -4.22
N ALA A 175 -14.23 -1.24 -3.34
CA ALA A 175 -15.65 -0.98 -3.16
C ALA A 175 -16.24 -0.02 -4.20
N ILE A 176 -15.40 0.58 -5.07
CA ILE A 176 -15.85 1.49 -6.12
C ILE A 176 -16.58 0.69 -7.20
N SER A 177 -17.88 0.89 -7.28
CA SER A 177 -18.75 0.28 -8.29
C SER A 177 -18.96 1.16 -9.53
N GLN A 178 -18.55 2.43 -9.46
CA GLN A 178 -18.63 3.39 -10.55
C GLN A 178 -17.68 3.00 -11.68
N ILE A 179 -17.98 3.47 -12.88
CA ILE A 179 -17.20 3.21 -14.10
C ILE A 179 -16.72 4.52 -14.73
N GLY A 180 -15.80 4.43 -15.69
CA GLY A 180 -15.33 5.54 -16.50
C GLY A 180 -14.64 6.64 -15.68
N LEU A 181 -14.91 7.88 -16.06
CA LEU A 181 -14.29 9.06 -15.45
C LEU A 181 -14.53 9.15 -13.94
N VAL A 182 -15.74 8.84 -13.48
CA VAL A 182 -16.09 8.90 -12.05
C VAL A 182 -15.25 7.92 -11.26
N ARG A 183 -15.11 6.68 -11.72
CA ARG A 183 -14.24 5.67 -11.11
C ARG A 183 -12.80 6.18 -11.04
N LYS A 184 -12.26 6.70 -12.15
CA LYS A 184 -10.91 7.20 -12.22
C LYS A 184 -10.65 8.32 -11.20
N LEU A 185 -11.56 9.30 -11.09
CA LEU A 185 -11.47 10.39 -10.13
C LEU A 185 -11.51 9.91 -8.67
N LEU A 186 -12.35 8.91 -8.37
CA LEU A 186 -12.43 8.32 -7.03
C LEU A 186 -11.13 7.59 -6.67
N ILE A 187 -10.59 6.78 -7.59
CA ILE A 187 -9.30 6.10 -7.38
C ILE A 187 -8.19 7.14 -7.18
N GLU A 188 -8.12 8.17 -8.01
CA GLU A 188 -7.11 9.23 -7.91
C GLU A 188 -7.19 9.97 -6.58
N GLY A 189 -8.38 10.29 -6.11
CA GLY A 189 -8.58 10.90 -4.79
C GLY A 189 -8.09 10.02 -3.64
N ILE A 190 -8.41 8.72 -3.64
CA ILE A 190 -7.96 7.76 -2.62
C ILE A 190 -6.44 7.57 -2.70
N VAL A 191 -5.87 7.45 -3.89
CA VAL A 191 -4.42 7.30 -4.09
C VAL A 191 -3.66 8.52 -3.58
N ASN A 192 -4.09 9.74 -3.92
CA ASN A 192 -3.46 10.97 -3.45
C ASN A 192 -3.56 11.10 -1.91
N PHE A 193 -4.71 10.76 -1.33
CA PHE A 193 -4.87 10.75 0.12
C PHE A 193 -3.97 9.71 0.79
N THR A 194 -3.84 8.52 0.20
CA THR A 194 -2.94 7.46 0.69
C THR A 194 -1.49 7.89 0.65
N LEU A 195 -1.04 8.53 -0.44
CA LEU A 195 0.31 9.09 -0.54
C LEU A 195 0.58 10.14 0.54
N ALA A 196 -0.36 11.04 0.79
CA ALA A 196 -0.23 12.04 1.85
C ALA A 196 -0.09 11.39 3.24
N LEU A 197 -0.87 10.34 3.52
CA LEU A 197 -0.75 9.57 4.76
C LEU A 197 0.59 8.85 4.87
N GLU A 198 1.11 8.29 3.78
CA GLU A 198 2.40 7.59 3.77
C GLU A 198 3.55 8.55 4.03
N ILE A 199 3.56 9.71 3.38
CA ILE A 199 4.57 10.74 3.62
C ILE A 199 4.58 11.19 5.08
N LEU A 200 3.39 11.38 5.66
CA LEU A 200 3.27 11.73 7.08
C LEU A 200 3.80 10.61 7.97
N HIS A 201 3.49 9.36 7.65
CA HIS A 201 3.91 8.19 8.41
C HIS A 201 5.42 7.99 8.35
N CYS A 202 6.02 8.08 7.17
CA CYS A 202 7.48 8.00 7.01
C CYS A 202 8.22 9.09 7.80
N LYS A 203 7.71 10.33 7.83
CA LYS A 203 8.29 11.38 8.66
C LYS A 203 8.25 11.02 10.14
N GLN A 204 7.14 10.48 10.61
CA GLN A 204 6.98 10.04 12.00
C GLN A 204 7.91 8.87 12.34
N ASP A 205 8.08 7.91 11.42
CA ASP A 205 9.01 6.78 11.60
C ASP A 205 10.46 7.29 11.74
N ILE A 206 10.91 8.18 10.86
CA ILE A 206 12.27 8.78 10.91
C ILE A 206 12.47 9.60 12.20
N GLU A 207 11.49 10.41 12.60
CA GLU A 207 11.58 11.20 13.84
C GLU A 207 11.60 10.33 15.10
N SER A 208 11.03 9.12 15.05
CA SER A 208 10.96 8.19 16.18
C SER A 208 12.15 7.22 16.30
N GLU A 209 13.03 7.13 15.32
CA GLU A 209 14.20 6.23 15.34
C GLU A 209 15.18 6.48 16.49
N GLY A 210 15.03 7.56 17.25
CA GLY A 210 15.80 7.84 18.47
C GLY A 210 15.07 7.59 19.79
N GLN A 211 13.79 7.22 19.77
CA GLN A 211 12.98 6.98 20.97
C GLN A 211 12.57 5.52 21.06
N VAL A 212 12.61 4.95 22.27
CA VAL A 212 12.08 3.60 22.54
C VAL A 212 10.65 3.53 22.00
N SER A 213 10.49 2.82 20.90
CA SER A 213 9.25 2.79 20.12
C SER A 213 8.10 2.26 20.98
N THR A 214 7.13 3.12 21.26
CA THR A 214 5.81 2.77 21.77
C THR A 214 4.93 2.18 20.68
N LEU A 215 5.51 1.79 19.55
CA LEU A 215 4.80 1.27 18.39
C LEU A 215 4.15 -0.07 18.71
N LEU A 216 2.90 -0.17 18.34
CA LEU A 216 2.12 -1.39 18.51
C LEU A 216 2.68 -2.51 17.63
N THR A 217 2.82 -3.69 18.19
CA THR A 217 3.17 -4.88 17.41
C THR A 217 2.05 -5.22 16.42
N LYS A 218 2.38 -5.93 15.34
CA LYS A 218 1.39 -6.45 14.38
C LYS A 218 0.23 -7.18 15.08
N LYS A 219 0.53 -7.99 16.10
CA LYS A 219 -0.47 -8.73 16.87
C LYS A 219 -1.43 -7.80 17.61
N GLU A 220 -0.93 -6.71 18.16
CA GLU A 220 -1.75 -5.71 18.84
C GLU A 220 -2.62 -4.93 17.86
N LEU A 221 -2.07 -4.54 16.71
CA LEU A 221 -2.83 -3.89 15.64
C LEU A 221 -3.97 -4.77 15.11
N LEU A 222 -3.72 -6.05 14.89
CA LEU A 222 -4.76 -6.99 14.46
C LEU A 222 -5.89 -7.13 15.52
N ARG A 223 -5.55 -7.19 16.80
CA ARG A 223 -6.54 -7.19 17.88
C ARG A 223 -7.38 -5.92 17.93
N ILE A 224 -6.74 -4.77 17.72
CA ILE A 224 -7.46 -3.49 17.64
C ILE A 224 -8.42 -3.50 16.46
N GLN A 225 -8.00 -3.99 15.30
CA GLN A 225 -8.86 -4.10 14.11
C GLN A 225 -10.06 -5.04 14.36
N GLU A 226 -9.86 -6.16 15.04
CA GLU A 226 -10.94 -7.05 15.44
C GLU A 226 -11.94 -6.35 16.38
N ALA A 227 -11.44 -5.57 17.33
CA ALA A 227 -12.29 -4.80 18.23
C ALA A 227 -13.11 -3.74 17.46
N ILE A 228 -12.49 -3.00 16.57
CA ILE A 228 -13.17 -2.01 15.70
C ILE A 228 -14.25 -2.70 14.86
N ASN A 229 -13.94 -3.84 14.25
CA ASN A 229 -14.89 -4.58 13.43
C ASN A 229 -16.08 -5.13 14.28
N ALA A 230 -15.83 -5.54 15.52
CA ALA A 230 -16.89 -5.96 16.43
C ALA A 230 -17.84 -4.82 16.78
N ILE A 231 -17.30 -3.62 17.05
CA ILE A 231 -18.09 -2.40 17.31
C ILE A 231 -18.90 -2.02 16.05
N LYS A 232 -18.29 -2.03 14.87
CA LYS A 232 -18.97 -1.71 13.60
C LYS A 232 -20.12 -2.70 13.28
N ARG A 233 -19.99 -3.98 13.68
CA ARG A 233 -21.02 -5.00 13.44
C ARG A 233 -22.23 -4.90 14.39
N LYS A 234 -22.02 -4.38 15.59
CA LYS A 234 -23.07 -4.24 16.62
C LYS A 234 -22.92 -2.89 17.33
N PRO A 235 -23.18 -1.77 16.63
CA PRO A 235 -22.99 -0.43 17.19
C PRO A 235 -23.94 -0.10 18.35
N GLU A 236 -25.08 -0.79 18.43
CA GLU A 236 -26.08 -0.67 19.50
C GLU A 236 -25.64 -1.34 20.82
N TYR A 237 -24.61 -2.21 20.79
CA TYR A 237 -24.11 -2.85 22.00
C TYR A 237 -23.25 -1.85 22.80
N PRO A 238 -23.51 -1.66 24.11
CA PRO A 238 -22.80 -0.67 24.93
C PRO A 238 -21.41 -1.24 25.33
N TYR A 239 -20.48 -1.26 24.38
CA TYR A 239 -19.10 -1.67 24.66
C TYR A 239 -18.45 -0.67 25.63
N THR A 240 -17.97 -1.17 26.78
CA THR A 240 -17.10 -0.37 27.65
C THR A 240 -15.63 -0.59 27.29
N VAL A 241 -14.76 0.38 27.64
CA VAL A 241 -13.31 0.22 27.47
C VAL A 241 -12.79 -1.01 28.22
N THR A 242 -13.41 -1.32 29.37
CA THR A 242 -13.08 -2.50 30.18
C THR A 242 -13.43 -3.80 29.47
N ASP A 243 -14.60 -3.89 28.83
CA ASP A 243 -15.02 -5.06 28.06
C ASP A 243 -14.09 -5.29 26.86
N LEU A 244 -13.82 -4.22 26.09
CA LEU A 244 -12.91 -4.29 24.96
C LEU A 244 -11.51 -4.75 25.39
N SER A 245 -11.02 -4.22 26.52
CA SER A 245 -9.69 -4.59 27.01
C SER A 245 -9.58 -6.01 27.52
N LYS A 246 -10.60 -6.53 28.20
CA LYS A 246 -10.64 -7.93 28.67
C LYS A 246 -10.70 -8.88 27.48
N ARG A 247 -11.57 -8.59 26.51
CA ARG A 247 -11.82 -9.46 25.35
C ARG A 247 -10.63 -9.53 24.40
N TRP A 248 -9.94 -8.40 24.20
CA TRP A 248 -8.80 -8.30 23.26
C TRP A 248 -7.45 -8.12 23.93
N SER A 249 -7.38 -8.20 25.26
CA SER A 249 -6.14 -8.16 26.06
C SER A 249 -5.26 -6.92 25.78
N PHE A 250 -5.86 -5.73 25.74
CA PHE A 250 -5.11 -4.48 25.61
C PHE A 250 -4.54 -4.02 26.95
N THR A 251 -3.31 -3.51 26.93
CA THR A 251 -2.74 -2.79 28.08
C THR A 251 -3.37 -1.41 28.23
N PHE A 252 -3.31 -0.80 29.41
CA PHE A 252 -3.97 0.49 29.70
C PHE A 252 -3.54 1.62 28.74
N PHE A 253 -2.25 1.73 28.41
CA PHE A 253 -1.71 2.74 27.50
C PHE A 253 -2.20 2.56 26.06
N GLN A 254 -2.26 1.35 25.56
CA GLN A 254 -2.78 1.03 24.23
C GLN A 254 -4.27 1.36 24.11
N ARG A 255 -5.02 1.29 25.24
CA ARG A 255 -6.46 1.64 25.28
C ARG A 255 -6.74 3.11 25.00
N VAL A 256 -5.93 4.00 25.60
CA VAL A 256 -6.21 5.46 25.55
C VAL A 256 -5.66 6.09 24.27
N PHE A 257 -4.43 5.75 23.91
CA PHE A 257 -3.70 6.46 22.85
C PHE A 257 -4.19 6.11 21.44
N TYR A 258 -4.46 4.84 21.17
CA TYR A 258 -4.88 4.43 19.83
C TYR A 258 -6.34 4.78 19.52
N PHE A 259 -7.23 4.62 20.49
CA PHE A 259 -8.63 5.03 20.33
C PHE A 259 -8.81 6.55 20.20
N GLN A 260 -7.95 7.35 20.81
CA GLN A 260 -7.96 8.80 20.64
C GLN A 260 -7.42 9.25 19.26
N ASN A 261 -6.38 8.59 18.75
CA ASN A 261 -5.73 8.99 17.51
C ASN A 261 -6.38 8.43 16.23
N THR A 262 -7.05 7.27 16.30
CA THR A 262 -7.63 6.63 15.10
C THR A 262 -9.08 6.96 14.84
N ASN A 263 -9.85 7.45 15.81
CA ASN A 263 -11.28 7.71 15.60
C ASN A 263 -11.83 8.81 16.52
N HIS A 264 -11.83 10.05 16.07
CA HIS A 264 -12.58 11.13 16.74
C HIS A 264 -14.07 10.83 16.97
N ARG A 265 -14.65 9.83 16.28
CA ARG A 265 -16.06 9.41 16.47
C ARG A 265 -16.26 8.42 17.62
N ILE A 266 -15.25 7.65 18.00
CA ILE A 266 -15.37 6.66 19.09
C ILE A 266 -15.26 7.35 20.46
N THR A 267 -14.57 8.47 20.56
CA THR A 267 -14.46 9.26 21.82
C THR A 267 -15.81 9.77 22.35
N TYR A 268 -16.81 9.95 21.48
CA TYR A 268 -18.16 10.36 21.88
C TYR A 268 -19.05 9.20 22.40
N LEU A 269 -18.65 7.95 22.19
CA LEU A 269 -19.38 6.79 22.68
C LEU A 269 -18.99 6.38 24.12
N PHE A 270 -17.93 6.99 24.66
CA PHE A 270 -17.39 6.67 26.00
C PHE A 270 -17.49 7.82 27.00
N LYS A 271 -18.29 8.86 26.72
CA LYS A 271 -18.79 9.79 27.69
C LYS A 271 -20.19 9.35 28.13
#